data_2890fdd6aed98c6eb79363295fd7bfca
#
_entry.id   2890fdd6aed98c6eb79363295fd7bfca
#
_cell.length_a   1.000
_cell.length_b   1.000
_cell.length_c   1.000
_cell.angle_alpha   90.00
_cell.angle_beta   90.00
_cell.angle_gamma   90.00
#
_symmetry.space_group_name_H-M   'P 1'
#
loop_
_entity.id
_entity.type
_entity.pdbx_description
1 polymer ?
#
loop_
_entity_poly.entity_id
_entity_poly.type
_entity_poly.pdbx_seq_one_letter_code
_entity_poly.pdbx_strand_id
1 'polypeptide(L)'
;RLYVSLRTRSRRKAMAASEKLSNELETLWSQGHLKSIVHRISPVEKLSETVSELTSTSVANNEIIALPPRLSEALETYLDLKGRDRSPSFESSVRRSVNYLIAELGDKPINRYSRKDALGLRDAFMRRKLSVASIKRNFNNINALTGLVCRELGHPAPATFRGLFFKEPGEQTQRLSVPDKQLQVLQAQCRKADDEARWLLALISDTGMRLSEAIGLSRDDIRLSEDMPHILIQPHPWRRLKTIGSKRKVPLIGSALW
;
A
#
# COMPACT_ATOMS: atom_id res chain seq x y z
N ARG A 1 -0.31 -24.48 -0.65
CA ARG A 1 -0.59 -24.73 -2.10
C ARG A 1 0.69 -25.20 -2.74
N LEU A 2 0.67 -26.41 -3.30
CA LEU A 2 1.77 -26.96 -4.09
C LEU A 2 1.62 -26.47 -5.54
N TYR A 3 2.70 -25.94 -6.09
CA TYR A 3 2.77 -25.55 -7.49
C TYR A 3 3.74 -26.49 -8.22
N VAL A 4 3.26 -27.14 -9.26
CA VAL A 4 4.07 -28.02 -10.11
C VAL A 4 4.17 -27.43 -11.50
N SER A 5 5.39 -27.27 -12.01
CA SER A 5 5.62 -26.80 -13.38
C SER A 5 5.41 -27.95 -14.36
N LEU A 6 4.48 -27.80 -15.29
CA LEU A 6 4.17 -28.79 -16.32
C LEU A 6 5.16 -28.81 -17.50
N ARG A 7 6.17 -27.92 -17.49
CA ARG A 7 7.27 -27.81 -18.48
C ARG A 7 6.85 -27.93 -19.95
N THR A 8 5.65 -27.40 -20.29
CA THR A 8 5.15 -27.44 -21.68
C THR A 8 4.53 -26.08 -22.04
N ARG A 9 4.71 -25.66 -23.31
CA ARG A 9 4.07 -24.47 -23.88
C ARG A 9 2.78 -24.81 -24.64
N SER A 10 2.47 -26.09 -24.82
CA SER A 10 1.25 -26.54 -25.51
C SER A 10 0.09 -26.66 -24.52
N ARG A 11 -0.98 -25.90 -24.73
CA ARG A 11 -2.20 -25.94 -23.89
C ARG A 11 -2.80 -27.35 -23.79
N ARG A 12 -2.85 -28.11 -24.90
CA ARG A 12 -3.39 -29.45 -24.92
C ARG A 12 -2.55 -30.42 -24.08
N LYS A 13 -1.22 -30.36 -24.19
CA LYS A 13 -0.31 -31.17 -23.36
C LYS A 13 -0.34 -30.77 -21.90
N ALA A 14 -0.51 -29.44 -21.60
CA ALA A 14 -0.65 -28.95 -20.23
C ALA A 14 -1.93 -29.46 -19.57
N MET A 15 -3.06 -29.45 -20.28
CA MET A 15 -4.33 -29.96 -19.76
C MET A 15 -4.26 -31.46 -19.46
N ALA A 16 -3.74 -32.28 -20.38
CA ALA A 16 -3.60 -33.73 -20.17
C ALA A 16 -2.65 -34.05 -18.99
N ALA A 17 -1.55 -33.32 -18.86
CA ALA A 17 -0.61 -33.50 -17.75
C ALA A 17 -1.23 -33.03 -16.39
N SER A 18 -2.02 -31.99 -16.40
CA SER A 18 -2.73 -31.49 -15.21
C SER A 18 -3.78 -32.49 -14.73
N GLU A 19 -4.56 -33.03 -15.65
CA GLU A 19 -5.61 -34.02 -15.34
C GLU A 19 -4.99 -35.33 -14.80
N LYS A 20 -3.92 -35.80 -15.40
CA LYS A 20 -3.19 -36.97 -14.89
C LYS A 20 -2.64 -36.73 -13.48
N LEU A 21 -2.07 -35.58 -13.23
CA LEU A 21 -1.53 -35.20 -11.91
C LEU A 21 -2.63 -35.07 -10.86
N SER A 22 -3.78 -34.51 -11.22
CA SER A 22 -4.93 -34.42 -10.32
C SER A 22 -5.45 -35.79 -9.93
N ASN A 23 -5.60 -36.71 -10.88
CA ASN A 23 -6.05 -38.08 -10.61
C ASN A 23 -5.07 -38.85 -9.72
N GLU A 24 -3.77 -38.69 -9.94
CA GLU A 24 -2.73 -39.30 -9.10
C GLU A 24 -2.75 -38.73 -7.68
N LEU A 25 -2.96 -37.42 -7.52
CA LEU A 25 -3.08 -36.75 -6.22
C LEU A 25 -4.33 -37.18 -5.47
N GLU A 26 -5.47 -37.32 -6.14
CA GLU A 26 -6.71 -37.80 -5.52
C GLU A 26 -6.59 -39.27 -5.07
N THR A 27 -5.94 -40.10 -5.87
CA THR A 27 -5.69 -41.49 -5.50
C THR A 27 -4.78 -41.62 -4.29
N LEU A 28 -3.71 -40.80 -4.21
CA LEU A 28 -2.79 -40.77 -3.06
C LEU A 28 -3.43 -40.14 -1.82
N TRP A 29 -4.36 -39.19 -2.01
CA TRP A 29 -5.10 -38.57 -0.92
C TRP A 29 -6.08 -39.54 -0.28
N SER A 30 -6.80 -40.32 -1.10
CA SER A 30 -7.74 -41.34 -0.63
C SER A 30 -7.04 -42.51 0.10
N GLN A 31 -5.76 -42.77 -0.21
CA GLN A 31 -4.95 -43.82 0.43
C GLN A 31 -4.18 -43.36 1.67
N GLY A 32 -4.31 -42.09 2.09
CA GLY A 32 -3.68 -41.54 3.30
C GLY A 32 -2.14 -41.41 3.25
N HIS A 33 -1.51 -41.59 2.10
CA HIS A 33 -0.06 -41.62 1.93
C HIS A 33 0.57 -40.28 1.56
N LEU A 34 0.29 -39.22 2.30
CA LEU A 34 0.85 -37.87 2.07
C LEU A 34 2.38 -37.81 2.08
N LYS A 35 3.06 -38.65 2.83
CA LYS A 35 4.54 -38.64 2.91
C LYS A 35 5.24 -39.20 1.65
N SER A 36 4.57 -39.98 0.84
CA SER A 36 5.14 -40.55 -0.39
C SER A 36 5.07 -39.62 -1.60
N ILE A 37 4.26 -38.56 -1.53
CA ILE A 37 4.10 -37.59 -2.62
C ILE A 37 5.37 -36.76 -2.83
N VAL A 38 6.03 -36.36 -1.74
CA VAL A 38 7.23 -35.52 -1.78
C VAL A 38 8.39 -36.26 -2.47
N HIS A 39 8.47 -37.59 -2.32
CA HIS A 39 9.54 -38.42 -2.91
C HIS A 39 9.36 -38.70 -4.42
N ARG A 40 8.13 -38.72 -4.94
CA ARG A 40 7.85 -39.02 -6.35
C ARG A 40 7.89 -37.82 -7.29
N ILE A 41 7.83 -36.60 -6.76
CA ILE A 41 7.78 -35.38 -7.57
C ILE A 41 9.17 -34.76 -7.81
N SER A 42 10.19 -35.23 -7.09
CA SER A 42 11.57 -34.80 -7.31
C SER A 42 12.32 -35.89 -8.12
N PRO A 43 12.95 -35.56 -9.26
CA PRO A 43 13.89 -36.44 -9.91
C PRO A 43 15.22 -36.35 -9.15
N VAL A 44 15.35 -37.16 -8.10
CA VAL A 44 16.54 -37.14 -7.25
C VAL A 44 17.03 -38.58 -7.01
N GLU A 45 17.64 -39.15 -8.03
CA GLU A 45 18.51 -40.32 -7.84
C GLU A 45 20.01 -39.95 -7.66
N LYS A 46 20.34 -38.67 -7.38
CA LYS A 46 21.72 -38.24 -7.15
C LYS A 46 21.97 -37.41 -5.91
N LEU A 47 21.07 -37.42 -4.93
CA LEU A 47 21.19 -36.56 -3.72
C LEU A 47 21.47 -37.34 -2.44
N SER A 48 21.51 -38.66 -2.43
CA SER A 48 21.79 -39.43 -1.21
C SER A 48 23.28 -39.47 -0.82
N GLU A 49 24.19 -39.28 -1.77
CA GLU A 49 25.63 -39.21 -1.48
C GLU A 49 26.09 -37.81 -1.08
N THR A 50 25.44 -36.77 -1.60
CA THR A 50 25.77 -35.36 -1.28
C THR A 50 25.23 -34.89 0.08
N VAL A 51 24.21 -35.52 0.61
CA VAL A 51 23.64 -35.16 1.91
C VAL A 51 24.53 -35.58 3.07
N SER A 52 25.28 -36.68 2.94
CA SER A 52 26.24 -37.13 3.97
C SER A 52 27.51 -36.28 4.00
N GLU A 53 27.94 -35.72 2.87
CA GLU A 53 29.06 -34.76 2.82
C GLU A 53 28.64 -33.33 3.26
N LEU A 54 27.39 -32.91 3.05
CA LEU A 54 26.89 -31.62 3.42
C LEU A 54 26.58 -31.50 4.94
N THR A 55 26.34 -32.63 5.64
CA THR A 55 26.14 -32.62 7.10
C THR A 55 27.46 -32.52 7.87
N SER A 56 28.60 -32.86 7.24
CA SER A 56 29.92 -32.69 7.87
C SER A 56 30.58 -31.35 7.58
N THR A 57 30.10 -30.59 6.56
CA THR A 57 30.64 -29.27 6.19
C THR A 57 29.76 -28.11 6.66
N SER A 58 28.57 -28.36 7.21
CA SER A 58 27.63 -27.32 7.66
C SER A 58 27.92 -26.77 9.06
N VAL A 59 29.05 -27.12 9.67
CA VAL A 59 29.43 -26.58 11.00
C VAL A 59 30.29 -25.30 10.92
N ALA A 60 30.62 -24.82 9.71
CA ALA A 60 31.55 -23.69 9.55
C ALA A 60 30.96 -22.43 8.92
N ASN A 61 29.68 -22.39 8.52
CA ASN A 61 29.03 -21.15 8.13
C ASN A 61 27.87 -20.84 9.10
N ASN A 62 28.23 -20.47 10.31
CA ASN A 62 27.39 -19.69 11.19
C ASN A 62 27.31 -18.27 10.60
N GLU A 63 26.60 -18.07 9.50
CA GLU A 63 26.00 -16.77 9.26
C GLU A 63 25.17 -16.46 10.50
N ILE A 64 25.66 -15.54 11.33
CA ILE A 64 24.92 -14.96 12.41
C ILE A 64 23.71 -14.32 11.76
N ILE A 65 22.62 -15.07 11.62
CA ILE A 65 21.32 -14.52 11.20
C ILE A 65 20.99 -13.51 12.29
N ALA A 66 21.27 -12.25 12.02
CA ALA A 66 21.03 -11.16 12.94
C ALA A 66 19.58 -11.27 13.43
N LEU A 67 19.38 -11.20 14.75
CA LEU A 67 18.03 -11.24 15.30
C LEU A 67 17.20 -10.14 14.64
N PRO A 68 15.94 -10.43 14.27
CA PRO A 68 15.07 -9.41 13.68
C PRO A 68 14.98 -8.18 14.58
N PRO A 69 15.12 -6.98 14.04
CA PRO A 69 15.14 -5.75 14.82
C PRO A 69 13.81 -5.52 15.54
N ARG A 70 13.86 -4.71 16.59
CA ARG A 70 12.64 -4.19 17.22
C ARG A 70 11.86 -3.32 16.23
N LEU A 71 10.58 -3.15 16.47
CA LEU A 71 9.73 -2.39 15.59
C LEU A 71 10.17 -0.91 15.45
N SER A 72 10.68 -0.32 16.54
CA SER A 72 11.27 1.02 16.55
C SER A 72 12.52 1.12 15.65
N GLU A 73 13.42 0.14 15.72
CA GLU A 73 14.62 0.06 14.89
C GLU A 73 14.26 -0.19 13.42
N ALA A 74 13.30 -1.07 13.19
CA ALA A 74 12.76 -1.35 11.85
C ALA A 74 12.11 -0.12 11.22
N LEU A 75 11.51 0.76 12.02
CA LEU A 75 10.95 2.03 11.55
C LEU A 75 12.04 2.94 10.98
N GLU A 76 13.13 3.14 11.70
CA GLU A 76 14.23 3.98 11.23
C GLU A 76 14.86 3.39 9.97
N THR A 77 15.15 2.08 9.96
CA THR A 77 15.63 1.39 8.76
C THR A 77 14.68 1.57 7.56
N TYR A 78 13.37 1.46 7.78
CA TYR A 78 12.40 1.66 6.71
C TYR A 78 12.37 3.08 6.17
N LEU A 79 12.50 4.07 7.05
CA LEU A 79 12.52 5.48 6.67
C LEU A 79 13.82 5.84 5.95
N ASP A 80 14.95 5.28 6.34
CA ASP A 80 16.22 5.45 5.64
C ASP A 80 16.17 4.88 4.22
N LEU A 81 15.59 3.70 4.05
CA LEU A 81 15.48 3.03 2.75
C LEU A 81 14.44 3.66 1.82
N LYS A 82 13.33 4.14 2.36
CA LYS A 82 12.16 4.53 1.54
C LYS A 82 11.65 5.93 1.78
N GLY A 83 12.15 6.63 2.78
CA GLY A 83 11.68 7.96 3.19
C GLY A 83 12.39 9.11 2.51
N ARG A 84 13.65 8.94 2.05
CA ARG A 84 14.52 10.03 1.59
C ARG A 84 13.90 10.98 0.56
N ASP A 85 13.11 10.41 -0.40
CA ASP A 85 12.46 11.20 -1.47
C ASP A 85 10.96 11.39 -1.24
N ARG A 86 10.46 11.08 -0.05
CA ARG A 86 9.04 11.16 0.28
C ARG A 86 8.69 12.47 0.98
N SER A 87 7.39 12.79 0.98
CA SER A 87 6.88 13.95 1.70
C SER A 87 6.94 13.74 3.23
N PRO A 88 7.09 14.81 4.03
CA PRO A 88 7.03 14.72 5.49
C PRO A 88 5.75 14.05 6.00
N SER A 89 4.65 14.16 5.25
CA SER A 89 3.37 13.50 5.58
C SER A 89 3.45 11.97 5.47
N PHE A 90 4.30 11.44 4.59
CA PHE A 90 4.56 9.99 4.49
C PHE A 90 5.23 9.49 5.77
N GLU A 91 6.31 10.11 6.18
CA GLU A 91 7.03 9.77 7.40
C GLU A 91 6.11 9.86 8.62
N SER A 92 5.40 10.98 8.80
CA SER A 92 4.44 11.17 9.89
C SER A 92 3.35 10.09 9.90
N SER A 93 2.90 9.64 8.73
CA SER A 93 1.89 8.57 8.62
C SER A 93 2.43 7.22 9.07
N VAL A 94 3.67 6.88 8.67
CA VAL A 94 4.31 5.61 9.05
C VAL A 94 4.62 5.62 10.55
N ARG A 95 5.27 6.67 11.06
CA ARG A 95 5.58 6.83 12.51
C ARG A 95 4.33 6.70 13.35
N ARG A 96 3.22 7.34 12.96
CA ARG A 96 1.94 7.23 13.67
C ARG A 96 1.43 5.79 13.72
N SER A 97 1.51 5.05 12.61
CA SER A 97 1.06 3.65 12.56
C SER A 97 1.88 2.75 13.48
N VAL A 98 3.20 2.95 13.53
CA VAL A 98 4.12 2.23 14.41
C VAL A 98 3.88 2.60 15.87
N ASN A 99 3.72 3.90 16.17
CA ASN A 99 3.46 4.36 17.53
C ASN A 99 2.15 3.79 18.10
N TYR A 100 1.11 3.64 17.27
CA TYR A 100 -0.11 2.94 17.69
C TYR A 100 0.15 1.48 18.06
N LEU A 101 0.97 0.78 17.26
CA LEU A 101 1.30 -0.62 17.55
C LEU A 101 2.13 -0.74 18.83
N ILE A 102 3.16 0.11 19.00
CA ILE A 102 4.01 0.12 20.18
C ILE A 102 3.21 0.47 21.44
N ALA A 103 2.34 1.48 21.36
CA ALA A 103 1.52 1.89 22.51
C ALA A 103 0.54 0.82 22.98
N GLU A 104 0.01 0.00 22.05
CA GLU A 104 -0.98 -1.02 22.38
C GLU A 104 -0.33 -2.37 22.78
N LEU A 105 0.80 -2.74 22.20
CA LEU A 105 1.38 -4.09 22.29
C LEU A 105 2.83 -4.12 22.75
N GLY A 106 3.44 -2.97 22.95
CA GLY A 106 4.86 -2.82 23.26
C GLY A 106 5.78 -2.93 22.04
N ASP A 107 7.01 -2.46 22.22
CA ASP A 107 8.05 -2.54 21.21
C ASP A 107 8.73 -3.92 21.25
N LYS A 108 8.39 -4.76 20.30
CA LYS A 108 8.88 -6.15 20.17
C LYS A 108 9.68 -6.31 18.87
N PRO A 109 10.54 -7.34 18.77
CA PRO A 109 11.10 -7.77 17.49
C PRO A 109 9.98 -8.02 16.46
N ILE A 110 10.19 -7.60 15.20
CA ILE A 110 9.14 -7.59 14.16
C ILE A 110 8.55 -8.98 13.85
N ASN A 111 9.28 -10.05 14.13
CA ASN A 111 8.84 -11.44 14.00
C ASN A 111 8.09 -11.98 15.23
N ARG A 112 8.05 -11.24 16.33
CA ARG A 112 7.41 -11.69 17.60
C ARG A 112 5.97 -11.22 17.76
N TYR A 113 5.45 -10.45 16.84
CA TYR A 113 4.03 -10.11 16.79
C TYR A 113 3.22 -11.29 16.26
N SER A 114 2.18 -11.66 16.99
CA SER A 114 1.29 -12.77 16.66
C SER A 114 0.02 -12.30 15.94
N ARG A 115 -0.73 -13.24 15.35
CA ARG A 115 -2.06 -12.94 14.78
C ARG A 115 -3.02 -12.38 15.83
N LYS A 116 -2.91 -12.85 17.09
CA LYS A 116 -3.69 -12.33 18.22
C LYS A 116 -3.38 -10.86 18.48
N ASP A 117 -2.10 -10.46 18.40
CA ASP A 117 -1.69 -9.07 18.53
C ASP A 117 -2.31 -8.19 17.41
N ALA A 118 -2.33 -8.69 16.17
CA ALA A 118 -2.96 -7.97 15.07
C ALA A 118 -4.47 -7.78 15.24
N LEU A 119 -5.17 -8.79 15.75
CA LEU A 119 -6.60 -8.69 16.08
C LEU A 119 -6.82 -7.71 17.23
N GLY A 120 -6.00 -7.75 18.29
CA GLY A 120 -6.05 -6.81 19.41
C GLY A 120 -5.88 -5.36 18.96
N LEU A 121 -4.91 -5.09 18.08
CA LEU A 121 -4.70 -3.75 17.49
C LEU A 121 -5.90 -3.29 16.66
N ARG A 122 -6.48 -4.19 15.85
CA ARG A 122 -7.71 -3.91 15.10
C ARG A 122 -8.83 -3.46 16.02
N ASP A 123 -9.06 -4.22 17.09
CA ASP A 123 -10.13 -3.96 18.05
C ASP A 123 -9.88 -2.68 18.84
N ALA A 124 -8.60 -2.36 19.14
CA ALA A 124 -8.21 -1.08 19.71
C ALA A 124 -8.52 0.11 18.78
N PHE A 125 -8.26 -0.01 17.50
CA PHE A 125 -8.64 1.00 16.52
C PHE A 125 -10.15 1.18 16.42
N MET A 126 -10.92 0.09 16.49
CA MET A 126 -12.38 0.15 16.52
C MET A 126 -12.91 0.86 17.77
N ARG A 127 -12.35 0.56 18.96
CA ARG A 127 -12.69 1.27 20.21
C ARG A 127 -12.41 2.78 20.11
N ARG A 128 -11.34 3.17 19.41
CA ARG A 128 -10.98 4.57 19.13
C ARG A 128 -11.85 5.20 18.04
N LYS A 129 -12.85 4.48 17.51
CA LYS A 129 -13.76 4.92 16.43
C LYS A 129 -13.04 5.40 15.16
N LEU A 130 -11.89 4.82 14.83
CA LEU A 130 -11.23 5.09 13.55
C LEU A 130 -12.09 4.55 12.40
N SER A 131 -12.12 5.28 11.28
CA SER A 131 -12.75 4.78 10.06
C SER A 131 -12.02 3.54 9.53
N VAL A 132 -12.74 2.61 8.90
CA VAL A 132 -12.17 1.39 8.31
C VAL A 132 -11.04 1.72 7.31
N ALA A 133 -11.19 2.79 6.54
CA ALA A 133 -10.15 3.27 5.63
C ALA A 133 -8.87 3.68 6.37
N SER A 134 -9.01 4.34 7.53
CA SER A 134 -7.87 4.71 8.38
C SER A 134 -7.22 3.49 9.02
N ILE A 135 -8.02 2.51 9.47
CA ILE A 135 -7.52 1.25 10.02
C ILE A 135 -6.72 0.49 8.95
N LYS A 136 -7.30 0.30 7.76
CA LYS A 136 -6.63 -0.35 6.62
C LYS A 136 -5.31 0.34 6.27
N ARG A 137 -5.26 1.69 6.30
CA ARG A 137 -4.03 2.46 6.04
C ARG A 137 -2.95 2.19 7.08
N ASN A 138 -3.30 2.16 8.38
CA ASN A 138 -2.34 1.85 9.43
C ASN A 138 -1.75 0.43 9.26
N PHE A 139 -2.59 -0.57 9.00
CA PHE A 139 -2.11 -1.93 8.73
C PHE A 139 -1.26 -2.03 7.47
N ASN A 140 -1.59 -1.29 6.41
CA ASN A 140 -0.78 -1.25 5.20
C ASN A 140 0.61 -0.66 5.46
N ASN A 141 0.73 0.40 6.28
CA ASN A 141 2.01 0.96 6.68
C ASN A 141 2.85 -0.06 7.45
N ILE A 142 2.25 -0.74 8.45
CA ILE A 142 2.93 -1.76 9.25
C ILE A 142 3.39 -2.93 8.36
N ASN A 143 2.53 -3.43 7.46
CA ASN A 143 2.88 -4.50 6.53
C ASN A 143 3.99 -4.11 5.57
N ALA A 144 3.96 -2.87 5.06
CA ALA A 144 4.98 -2.37 4.15
C ALA A 144 6.35 -2.26 4.83
N LEU A 145 6.35 -1.77 6.08
CA LEU A 145 7.55 -1.66 6.90
C LEU A 145 8.13 -3.03 7.23
N THR A 146 7.35 -3.89 7.88
CA THR A 146 7.82 -5.21 8.31
C THR A 146 8.25 -6.08 7.13
N GLY A 147 7.49 -6.01 6.02
CA GLY A 147 7.81 -6.77 4.82
C GLY A 147 9.06 -6.28 4.09
N LEU A 148 9.36 -4.97 4.08
CA LEU A 148 10.59 -4.45 3.50
C LEU A 148 11.79 -4.83 4.36
N VAL A 149 11.76 -4.46 5.64
CA VAL A 149 12.89 -4.68 6.56
C VAL A 149 13.25 -6.17 6.68
N CYS A 150 12.24 -7.07 6.76
CA CYS A 150 12.51 -8.50 6.76
C CYS A 150 13.22 -8.95 5.48
N ARG A 151 12.80 -8.47 4.31
CA ARG A 151 13.47 -8.84 3.03
C ARG A 151 14.91 -8.35 2.96
N GLU A 152 15.16 -7.11 3.37
CA GLU A 152 16.52 -6.54 3.40
C GLU A 152 17.47 -7.32 4.32
N LEU A 153 16.93 -7.86 5.42
CA LEU A 153 17.70 -8.64 6.39
C LEU A 153 17.68 -10.16 6.12
N GLY A 154 17.15 -10.60 4.97
CA GLY A 154 17.09 -12.03 4.63
C GLY A 154 16.07 -12.84 5.45
N HIS A 155 15.19 -12.19 6.20
CA HIS A 155 14.16 -12.86 6.99
C HIS A 155 12.84 -13.06 6.20
N PRO A 156 12.07 -14.11 6.49
CA PRO A 156 10.74 -14.27 5.91
C PRO A 156 9.81 -13.13 6.36
N ALA A 157 9.13 -12.52 5.39
CA ALA A 157 8.19 -11.43 5.69
C ALA A 157 6.98 -11.93 6.50
N PRO A 158 6.69 -11.37 7.67
CA PRO A 158 5.57 -11.83 8.50
C PRO A 158 4.22 -11.59 7.82
N ALA A 159 3.33 -12.59 7.87
CA ALA A 159 1.96 -12.48 7.39
C ALA A 159 0.98 -12.01 8.48
N THR A 160 1.48 -11.71 9.67
CA THR A 160 0.73 -11.42 10.89
C THR A 160 -0.37 -10.37 10.70
N PHE A 161 -0.04 -9.27 10.04
CA PHE A 161 -0.95 -8.13 9.86
C PHE A 161 -1.70 -8.14 8.53
N ARG A 162 -1.54 -9.18 7.68
CA ARG A 162 -2.19 -9.29 6.37
C ARG A 162 -3.54 -9.99 6.48
N GLY A 163 -4.45 -9.72 5.52
CA GLY A 163 -5.71 -10.42 5.40
C GLY A 163 -6.60 -10.34 6.64
N LEU A 164 -6.58 -9.22 7.36
CA LEU A 164 -7.51 -8.97 8.45
C LEU A 164 -8.89 -8.61 7.88
N PHE A 165 -9.92 -9.19 8.48
CA PHE A 165 -11.28 -8.82 8.17
C PHE A 165 -11.67 -7.54 8.93
N PHE A 166 -12.25 -6.59 8.22
CA PHE A 166 -12.82 -5.37 8.76
C PHE A 166 -14.30 -5.33 8.38
N LYS A 167 -15.18 -5.28 9.39
CA LYS A 167 -16.59 -5.03 9.12
C LYS A 167 -16.72 -3.61 8.59
N GLU A 168 -17.08 -3.48 7.34
CA GLU A 168 -17.37 -2.16 6.79
C GLU A 168 -18.70 -1.67 7.39
N PRO A 169 -18.79 -0.38 7.77
CA PRO A 169 -20.08 0.19 8.09
C PRO A 169 -20.96 0.03 6.85
N GLY A 170 -22.21 -0.35 7.04
CA GLY A 170 -23.19 -0.56 5.97
C GLY A 170 -23.15 0.55 4.93
N GLU A 171 -23.99 1.43 4.78
CA GLU A 171 -23.93 2.52 3.81
C GLU A 171 -22.76 3.47 4.07
N GLN A 172 -21.76 3.47 3.17
CA GLN A 172 -20.82 4.58 3.12
C GLN A 172 -21.61 5.82 2.70
N THR A 173 -21.67 6.80 3.57
CA THR A 173 -22.26 8.10 3.22
C THR A 173 -21.48 8.68 2.03
N GLN A 174 -22.00 8.50 0.84
CA GLN A 174 -21.42 9.12 -0.35
C GLN A 174 -21.55 10.65 -0.16
N ARG A 175 -20.43 11.34 -0.36
CA ARG A 175 -20.47 12.80 -0.45
C ARG A 175 -21.22 13.14 -1.72
N LEU A 176 -22.38 13.73 -1.57
CA LEU A 176 -23.14 14.25 -2.69
C LEU A 176 -22.43 15.50 -3.26
N SER A 177 -22.57 15.71 -4.56
CA SER A 177 -22.17 16.97 -5.19
C SER A 177 -23.03 18.11 -4.66
N VAL A 178 -22.47 19.30 -4.61
CA VAL A 178 -23.25 20.51 -4.28
C VAL A 178 -24.26 20.74 -5.40
N PRO A 179 -25.57 20.88 -5.10
CA PRO A 179 -26.57 21.18 -6.12
C PRO A 179 -26.30 22.53 -6.81
N ASP A 180 -26.55 22.63 -8.10
CA ASP A 180 -26.23 23.81 -8.92
C ASP A 180 -26.79 25.12 -8.35
N LYS A 181 -28.03 25.11 -7.83
CA LYS A 181 -28.63 26.29 -7.20
C LYS A 181 -27.84 26.77 -5.98
N GLN A 182 -27.37 25.83 -5.15
CA GLN A 182 -26.56 26.17 -3.99
C GLN A 182 -25.17 26.65 -4.39
N LEU A 183 -24.60 26.07 -5.45
CA LEU A 183 -23.33 26.49 -6.01
C LEU A 183 -23.39 27.93 -6.52
N GLN A 184 -24.46 28.30 -7.26
CA GLN A 184 -24.69 29.67 -7.75
C GLN A 184 -24.80 30.67 -6.60
N VAL A 185 -25.53 30.33 -5.54
CA VAL A 185 -25.63 31.18 -4.35
C VAL A 185 -24.26 31.36 -3.70
N LEU A 186 -23.51 30.28 -3.55
CA LEU A 186 -22.16 30.32 -3.00
C LEU A 186 -21.22 31.19 -3.83
N GLN A 187 -21.23 31.05 -5.14
CA GLN A 187 -20.44 31.86 -6.06
C GLN A 187 -20.82 33.35 -6.03
N ALA A 188 -22.11 33.68 -5.90
CA ALA A 188 -22.57 35.05 -5.70
C ALA A 188 -22.07 35.63 -4.37
N GLN A 189 -22.07 34.86 -3.31
CA GLN A 189 -21.52 35.29 -2.01
C GLN A 189 -19.99 35.45 -2.09
N CYS A 190 -19.28 34.62 -2.83
CA CYS A 190 -17.84 34.77 -3.07
C CYS A 190 -17.55 36.15 -3.72
N ARG A 191 -18.27 36.48 -4.78
CA ARG A 191 -18.12 37.76 -5.46
C ARG A 191 -18.45 38.98 -4.55
N LYS A 192 -19.43 38.84 -3.67
CA LYS A 192 -19.78 39.88 -2.74
C LYS A 192 -18.74 40.12 -1.64
N ALA A 193 -18.12 39.05 -1.13
CA ALA A 193 -17.14 39.12 -0.05
C ALA A 193 -15.75 39.55 -0.56
N ASP A 194 -15.40 39.19 -1.81
CA ASP A 194 -14.22 39.61 -2.57
C ASP A 194 -12.91 39.51 -1.78
N ASP A 195 -12.62 38.34 -1.22
CA ASP A 195 -11.40 38.05 -0.48
C ASP A 195 -10.68 36.79 -0.99
N GLU A 196 -9.45 36.56 -0.56
CA GLU A 196 -8.59 35.46 -1.03
C GLU A 196 -9.23 34.07 -0.88
N ALA A 197 -9.93 33.82 0.23
CA ALA A 197 -10.58 32.53 0.47
C ALA A 197 -11.74 32.32 -0.51
N ARG A 198 -12.48 33.38 -0.86
CA ARG A 198 -13.61 33.33 -1.79
C ARG A 198 -13.16 33.26 -3.23
N TRP A 199 -12.07 33.93 -3.61
CA TRP A 199 -11.45 33.75 -4.93
C TRP A 199 -11.01 32.30 -5.14
N LEU A 200 -10.36 31.71 -4.14
CA LEU A 200 -9.95 30.32 -4.16
C LEU A 200 -11.15 29.36 -4.33
N LEU A 201 -12.24 29.63 -3.62
CA LEU A 201 -13.45 28.82 -3.70
C LEU A 201 -14.14 28.97 -5.07
N ALA A 202 -14.26 30.19 -5.59
CA ALA A 202 -14.80 30.46 -6.93
C ALA A 202 -13.97 29.76 -8.00
N LEU A 203 -12.63 29.84 -7.89
CA LEU A 203 -11.72 29.18 -8.81
C LEU A 203 -11.92 27.66 -8.83
N ILE A 204 -11.97 27.02 -7.66
CA ILE A 204 -12.11 25.57 -7.54
C ILE A 204 -13.50 25.10 -8.01
N SER A 205 -14.53 25.88 -7.77
CA SER A 205 -15.91 25.50 -8.04
C SER A 205 -16.16 25.21 -9.53
N ASP A 206 -15.54 25.97 -10.43
CA ASP A 206 -15.74 25.82 -11.87
C ASP A 206 -14.60 25.00 -12.56
N THR A 207 -13.41 24.97 -11.96
CA THR A 207 -12.26 24.29 -12.55
C THR A 207 -12.10 22.85 -12.08
N GLY A 208 -12.67 22.48 -10.95
CA GLY A 208 -12.48 21.17 -10.34
C GLY A 208 -11.03 20.84 -9.95
N MET A 209 -10.15 21.86 -9.90
CA MET A 209 -8.77 21.64 -9.49
C MET A 209 -8.66 21.30 -8.02
N ARG A 210 -7.58 20.62 -7.64
CA ARG A 210 -7.36 20.30 -6.23
C ARG A 210 -7.00 21.56 -5.45
N LEU A 211 -7.44 21.61 -4.19
CA LEU A 211 -7.11 22.75 -3.31
C LEU A 211 -5.61 23.05 -3.28
N SER A 212 -4.75 22.03 -3.19
CA SER A 212 -3.30 22.20 -3.20
C SER A 212 -2.74 22.68 -4.56
N GLU A 213 -3.43 22.42 -5.64
CA GLU A 213 -3.08 22.95 -6.96
C GLU A 213 -3.42 24.45 -7.04
N ALA A 214 -4.58 24.82 -6.56
CA ALA A 214 -5.06 26.21 -6.54
C ALA A 214 -4.23 27.11 -5.61
N ILE A 215 -4.00 26.69 -4.35
CA ILE A 215 -3.17 27.46 -3.39
C ILE A 215 -1.73 27.64 -3.88
N GLY A 216 -1.19 26.64 -4.60
CA GLY A 216 0.20 26.66 -5.05
C GLY A 216 0.38 27.29 -6.44
N LEU A 217 -0.56 28.03 -6.99
CA LEU A 217 -0.39 28.72 -8.27
C LEU A 217 0.66 29.82 -8.18
N SER A 218 1.48 29.95 -9.23
CA SER A 218 2.25 31.15 -9.51
C SER A 218 1.42 32.09 -10.36
N ARG A 219 1.72 33.37 -10.29
CA ARG A 219 1.16 34.37 -11.22
C ARG A 219 1.40 33.97 -12.68
N ASP A 220 2.57 33.39 -12.96
CA ASP A 220 2.94 32.94 -14.31
C ASP A 220 2.19 31.70 -14.80
N ASP A 221 1.47 31.02 -13.90
CA ASP A 221 0.60 29.90 -14.30
C ASP A 221 -0.74 30.40 -14.89
N ILE A 222 -1.10 31.65 -14.67
CA ILE A 222 -2.39 32.24 -15.06
C ILE A 222 -2.21 32.94 -16.42
N ARG A 223 -2.89 32.45 -17.43
CA ARG A 223 -2.83 32.94 -18.82
C ARG A 223 -4.17 33.54 -19.24
N LEU A 224 -4.32 34.83 -19.02
CA LEU A 224 -5.57 35.55 -19.33
C LEU A 224 -5.59 36.13 -20.74
N SER A 225 -4.40 36.43 -21.29
CA SER A 225 -4.26 37.12 -22.59
C SER A 225 -4.22 36.18 -23.80
N GLU A 226 -4.36 34.87 -23.60
CA GLU A 226 -4.46 33.91 -24.71
C GLU A 226 -5.92 33.78 -25.17
N ASP A 227 -6.15 33.28 -26.41
CA ASP A 227 -7.49 33.11 -26.99
C ASP A 227 -8.47 32.39 -26.06
N MET A 228 -7.95 31.45 -25.28
CA MET A 228 -8.67 30.77 -24.20
C MET A 228 -7.98 31.02 -22.88
N PRO A 229 -8.53 31.85 -21.98
CA PRO A 229 -8.00 32.05 -20.66
C PRO A 229 -7.90 30.72 -19.90
N HIS A 230 -6.73 30.42 -19.34
CA HIS A 230 -6.50 29.15 -18.69
C HIS A 230 -5.43 29.24 -17.58
N ILE A 231 -5.41 28.23 -16.73
CA ILE A 231 -4.35 27.99 -15.74
C ILE A 231 -3.51 26.80 -16.20
N LEU A 232 -2.19 26.95 -16.11
CA LEU A 232 -1.24 25.88 -16.33
C LEU A 232 -0.90 25.19 -15.00
N ILE A 233 -1.40 23.99 -14.79
CA ILE A 233 -1.00 23.17 -13.65
C ILE A 233 0.34 22.51 -13.95
N GLN A 234 1.39 22.93 -13.23
CA GLN A 234 2.74 22.43 -13.40
C GLN A 234 3.46 22.33 -12.04
N PRO A 235 4.54 21.53 -11.89
CA PRO A 235 5.30 21.48 -10.66
C PRO A 235 6.03 22.80 -10.40
N HIS A 236 6.17 23.15 -9.13
CA HIS A 236 6.97 24.28 -8.64
C HIS A 236 7.85 23.81 -7.48
N PRO A 237 8.91 24.53 -7.09
CA PRO A 237 9.74 24.19 -5.93
C PRO A 237 8.92 24.03 -4.63
N TRP A 238 7.86 24.82 -4.48
CA TRP A 238 6.97 24.80 -3.31
C TRP A 238 5.74 23.88 -3.46
N ARG A 239 5.47 23.35 -4.66
CA ARG A 239 4.30 22.51 -4.95
C ARG A 239 4.64 21.34 -5.85
N ARG A 240 4.59 20.13 -5.31
CA ARG A 240 4.66 18.89 -6.08
C ARG A 240 3.28 18.53 -6.65
N LEU A 241 3.24 18.00 -7.85
CA LEU A 241 2.03 17.39 -8.40
C LEU A 241 1.88 15.96 -7.86
N LYS A 242 0.63 15.49 -7.72
CA LYS A 242 0.33 14.14 -7.25
C LYS A 242 0.92 13.07 -8.17
N THR A 243 0.88 13.30 -9.49
CA THR A 243 1.45 12.42 -10.53
C THR A 243 2.02 13.29 -11.65
N ILE A 244 2.92 12.74 -12.46
CA ILE A 244 3.44 13.42 -13.66
C ILE A 244 2.31 13.82 -14.62
N GLY A 245 1.31 12.97 -14.79
CA GLY A 245 0.13 13.25 -15.61
C GLY A 245 -0.83 14.30 -15.05
N SER A 246 -0.55 14.87 -13.86
CA SER A 246 -1.34 15.98 -13.33
C SER A 246 -1.01 17.33 -13.99
N LYS A 247 0.08 17.44 -14.75
CA LYS A 247 0.40 18.63 -15.55
C LYS A 247 -0.65 18.78 -16.65
N ARG A 248 -1.35 19.92 -16.66
CA ARG A 248 -2.43 20.17 -17.61
C ARG A 248 -2.77 21.65 -17.71
N LYS A 249 -3.43 22.05 -18.81
CA LYS A 249 -4.13 23.31 -18.91
C LYS A 249 -5.56 23.15 -18.40
N VAL A 250 -6.02 24.10 -17.61
CA VAL A 250 -7.38 24.15 -17.07
C VAL A 250 -8.02 25.44 -17.53
N PRO A 251 -9.05 25.40 -18.40
CA PRO A 251 -9.71 26.61 -18.89
C PRO A 251 -10.40 27.33 -17.74
N LEU A 252 -10.35 28.65 -17.79
CA LEU A 252 -11.08 29.51 -16.88
C LEU A 252 -12.44 29.84 -17.49
N ILE A 253 -13.50 29.50 -16.79
CA ILE A 253 -14.89 29.74 -17.19
C ILE A 253 -15.70 30.20 -15.98
N GLY A 254 -16.86 30.80 -16.20
CA GLY A 254 -17.81 31.16 -15.15
C GLY A 254 -17.19 32.02 -14.06
N SER A 255 -17.37 31.63 -12.81
CA SER A 255 -16.84 32.35 -11.64
C SER A 255 -15.33 32.23 -11.47
N ALA A 256 -14.68 31.28 -12.17
CA ALA A 256 -13.22 31.14 -12.14
C ALA A 256 -12.53 32.19 -13.01
N LEU A 257 -13.26 32.85 -13.91
CA LEU A 257 -12.76 33.94 -14.75
C LEU A 257 -12.92 35.32 -14.09
N TRP A 258 -13.74 35.39 -13.05
CA TRP A 258 -13.95 36.60 -12.25
C TRP A 258 -12.69 36.97 -11.46
#